data_9358d081f8e389057fa9df2479fce66e
#
_entry.id   9358d081f8e389057fa9df2479fce66e
#
_cell.length_a   1.000
_cell.length_b   1.000
_cell.length_c   1.000
_cell.angle_alpha   90.00
_cell.angle_beta   90.00
_cell.angle_gamma   90.00
#
_symmetry.space_group_name_H-M   'P 1'
#
loop_
_entity.id
_entity.type
_entity.pdbx_description
1 polymer ?
#
loop_
_entity_poly.entity_id
_entity_poly.type
_entity_poly.pdbx_seq_one_letter_code
_entity_poly.pdbx_strand_id
1 'polypeptide(L)'
;MKPFLPMKRRAFLLAGVALLASCAQTPQADNRPPIIFVHGNGDTAAQWHTTVWRFESNGWPRERLFAIDHPYPLARDADDVAQPGRTSSAEHRAYLAAEVDRVLLATGARQVVLIGNSRGGNAIRSYIAHTGKDGGAAKVSHAVLGGTPNHGVWSDASFRPTSEFNGAGPFLTALNNQGGPGVEITSGVSWLTVRSADNDKFAQADGVWIGAKGRPTNVTAASPELKGANNVVLPGIDHRETSYGPLAFAAAWRFLTGSEPAFTQPLPEARVVLDGKVSGFGLGNDPAKGAAPTNLPLVGAMVEVYATDANTGERVGVARWRKTVGADGRWGPFEADGRTPYEFVITAPGYAVAHIYRAPFMRSSNLVGLRAERSLAEADRAAGSVLRFTRPRGYFGVPRDRFSFDGASPAPGVAPGVAGVADSRIKLSQLPSGPRAAVAEFNGERIVGRSWPASENRSVVLELHD
;
A
#
# COMPACT_ATOMS: atom_id res chain seq x y z
N MET A 1 -53.05 -70.04 57.91
CA MET A 1 -52.99 -68.61 57.63
C MET A 1 -51.59 -68.25 57.22
N LYS A 2 -51.37 -67.99 55.97
CA LYS A 2 -50.10 -67.54 55.39
C LYS A 2 -50.41 -66.24 54.63
N PRO A 3 -49.61 -65.14 54.74
CA PRO A 3 -49.88 -63.93 54.04
C PRO A 3 -49.25 -63.90 52.65
N PHE A 4 -49.97 -63.25 51.78
CA PHE A 4 -49.59 -63.00 50.39
C PHE A 4 -48.44 -61.96 50.30
N LEU A 5 -47.43 -62.23 49.43
CA LEU A 5 -46.41 -61.29 49.05
C LEU A 5 -46.86 -60.49 47.83
N PRO A 6 -46.61 -59.19 47.74
CA PRO A 6 -46.95 -58.40 46.57
C PRO A 6 -45.87 -58.49 45.43
N MET A 7 -46.38 -58.66 44.26
CA MET A 7 -45.63 -58.71 42.99
C MET A 7 -45.03 -57.34 42.64
N LYS A 8 -43.70 -57.26 42.45
CA LYS A 8 -43.01 -56.02 42.00
C LYS A 8 -43.18 -55.89 40.47
N ARG A 9 -43.88 -54.85 40.04
CA ARG A 9 -43.89 -54.38 38.63
C ARG A 9 -42.54 -53.78 38.26
N ARG A 10 -41.85 -54.39 37.28
CA ARG A 10 -40.66 -53.82 36.61
C ARG A 10 -41.15 -52.82 35.56
N ALA A 11 -40.88 -51.53 35.75
CA ALA A 11 -41.03 -50.51 34.72
C ALA A 11 -39.82 -50.57 33.79
N PHE A 12 -40.04 -50.79 32.49
CA PHE A 12 -39.05 -50.65 31.46
C PHE A 12 -38.97 -49.17 31.09
N LEU A 13 -37.85 -48.54 31.39
CA LEU A 13 -37.50 -47.23 30.88
C LEU A 13 -36.87 -47.40 29.49
N LEU A 14 -37.60 -47.05 28.43
CA LEU A 14 -37.09 -46.85 27.10
C LEU A 14 -36.35 -45.50 27.06
N ALA A 15 -35.01 -45.52 27.07
CA ALA A 15 -34.19 -44.36 26.82
C ALA A 15 -34.17 -44.11 25.31
N GLY A 16 -34.94 -43.11 24.87
CA GLY A 16 -34.88 -42.58 23.51
C GLY A 16 -33.57 -41.78 23.29
N VAL A 17 -32.64 -42.34 22.55
CA VAL A 17 -31.45 -41.59 22.06
C VAL A 17 -31.91 -40.69 20.93
N ALA A 18 -32.11 -39.40 21.23
CA ALA A 18 -32.27 -38.34 20.24
C ALA A 18 -30.92 -38.09 19.57
N LEU A 19 -30.69 -38.60 18.38
CA LEU A 19 -29.60 -38.22 17.48
C LEU A 19 -29.83 -36.77 17.06
N LEU A 20 -29.18 -35.82 17.72
CA LEU A 20 -29.00 -34.46 17.23
C LEU A 20 -28.09 -34.54 16.00
N ALA A 21 -28.70 -34.63 14.84
CA ALA A 21 -28.00 -34.36 13.58
C ALA A 21 -27.62 -32.88 13.57
N SER A 22 -26.43 -32.55 14.06
CA SER A 22 -25.77 -31.30 13.81
C SER A 22 -25.54 -31.21 12.30
N CYS A 23 -26.42 -30.50 11.61
CA CYS A 23 -26.12 -30.02 10.25
C CYS A 23 -24.90 -29.12 10.38
N ALA A 24 -23.72 -29.68 10.16
CA ALA A 24 -22.54 -28.89 9.85
C ALA A 24 -22.88 -28.14 8.55
N GLN A 25 -23.33 -26.89 8.69
CA GLN A 25 -23.40 -25.98 7.55
C GLN A 25 -21.97 -25.90 7.00
N THR A 26 -21.75 -26.52 5.84
CA THR A 26 -20.57 -26.22 5.04
C THR A 26 -20.49 -24.70 4.95
N PRO A 27 -19.35 -24.09 5.28
CA PRO A 27 -19.19 -22.66 5.13
C PRO A 27 -19.59 -22.29 3.71
N GLN A 28 -20.66 -21.53 3.55
CA GLN A 28 -21.08 -21.05 2.24
C GLN A 28 -19.89 -20.30 1.69
N ALA A 29 -19.33 -20.77 0.57
CA ALA A 29 -18.18 -20.12 -0.04
C ALA A 29 -18.51 -18.63 -0.21
N ASP A 30 -17.73 -17.75 0.39
CA ASP A 30 -17.95 -16.33 0.29
C ASP A 30 -17.80 -15.93 -1.18
N ASN A 31 -18.93 -15.59 -1.82
CA ASN A 31 -19.01 -15.26 -3.23
C ASN A 31 -18.60 -13.83 -3.55
N ARG A 32 -18.03 -13.08 -2.59
CA ARG A 32 -17.51 -11.73 -2.85
C ARG A 32 -16.48 -11.78 -3.97
N PRO A 33 -16.53 -10.84 -4.92
CA PRO A 33 -15.54 -10.82 -6.00
C PRO A 33 -14.13 -10.57 -5.44
N PRO A 34 -13.08 -11.12 -6.07
CA PRO A 34 -11.72 -10.77 -5.69
C PRO A 34 -11.44 -9.31 -5.98
N ILE A 35 -10.68 -8.66 -5.10
CA ILE A 35 -10.22 -7.28 -5.25
C ILE A 35 -8.75 -7.30 -5.66
N ILE A 36 -8.43 -6.56 -6.72
CA ILE A 36 -7.05 -6.30 -7.12
C ILE A 36 -6.73 -4.83 -6.81
N PHE A 37 -5.71 -4.62 -6.00
CA PHE A 37 -5.22 -3.30 -5.62
C PHE A 37 -4.03 -2.91 -6.49
N VAL A 38 -4.13 -1.75 -7.15
CA VAL A 38 -3.14 -1.25 -8.12
C VAL A 38 -2.50 0.02 -7.56
N HIS A 39 -1.20 -0.03 -7.27
CA HIS A 39 -0.46 1.08 -6.68
C HIS A 39 -0.19 2.23 -7.66
N GLY A 40 0.19 3.40 -7.14
CA GLY A 40 0.54 4.60 -7.89
C GLY A 40 1.95 4.60 -8.48
N ASN A 41 2.33 5.75 -9.04
CA ASN A 41 3.62 5.96 -9.69
C ASN A 41 4.78 5.89 -8.69
N GLY A 42 5.70 4.95 -8.88
CA GLY A 42 6.85 4.75 -8.00
C GLY A 42 6.55 3.97 -6.70
N ASP A 43 5.32 3.54 -6.50
CA ASP A 43 4.86 2.84 -5.30
C ASP A 43 5.00 1.30 -5.43
N THR A 44 4.49 0.57 -4.45
CA THR A 44 4.51 -0.90 -4.35
C THR A 44 3.18 -1.45 -3.85
N ALA A 45 2.97 -2.75 -3.97
CA ALA A 45 1.84 -3.47 -3.35
C ALA A 45 1.77 -3.23 -1.82
N ALA A 46 2.90 -3.02 -1.16
CA ALA A 46 2.97 -2.78 0.28
C ALA A 46 2.19 -1.53 0.75
N GLN A 47 1.90 -0.59 -0.14
CA GLN A 47 1.08 0.58 0.20
C GLN A 47 -0.35 0.18 0.61
N TRP A 48 -0.85 -0.94 0.12
CA TRP A 48 -2.20 -1.44 0.42
C TRP A 48 -2.32 -2.19 1.74
N HIS A 49 -1.24 -2.35 2.47
CA HIS A 49 -1.13 -3.13 3.71
C HIS A 49 -2.28 -2.86 4.70
N THR A 50 -2.48 -1.61 5.12
CA THR A 50 -3.53 -1.25 6.08
C THR A 50 -4.92 -1.25 5.45
N THR A 51 -5.04 -0.98 4.15
CA THR A 51 -6.32 -1.08 3.43
C THR A 51 -6.80 -2.54 3.38
N VAL A 52 -5.90 -3.49 3.07
CA VAL A 52 -6.20 -4.93 3.12
C VAL A 52 -6.65 -5.32 4.53
N TRP A 53 -5.98 -4.88 5.57
CA TRP A 53 -6.38 -5.12 6.96
C TRP A 53 -7.80 -4.60 7.28
N ARG A 54 -8.20 -3.44 6.72
CA ARG A 54 -9.55 -2.90 6.89
C ARG A 54 -10.60 -3.77 6.20
N PHE A 55 -10.34 -4.25 4.97
CA PHE A 55 -11.23 -5.17 4.28
C PHE A 55 -11.39 -6.49 5.05
N GLU A 56 -10.30 -7.08 5.53
CA GLU A 56 -10.30 -8.30 6.36
C GLU A 56 -11.07 -8.09 7.67
N SER A 57 -10.88 -6.96 8.34
CA SER A 57 -11.55 -6.62 9.61
C SER A 57 -13.08 -6.50 9.45
N ASN A 58 -13.54 -6.26 8.23
CA ASN A 58 -14.95 -6.21 7.87
C ASN A 58 -15.43 -7.49 7.17
N GLY A 59 -14.64 -8.57 7.24
CA GLY A 59 -15.02 -9.91 6.79
C GLY A 59 -14.84 -10.16 5.29
N TRP A 60 -14.05 -9.36 4.55
CA TRP A 60 -13.64 -9.75 3.21
C TRP A 60 -12.58 -10.84 3.29
N PRO A 61 -12.73 -11.98 2.57
CA PRO A 61 -11.78 -13.09 2.65
C PRO A 61 -10.38 -12.67 2.20
N ARG A 62 -9.37 -13.03 2.99
CA ARG A 62 -7.95 -12.71 2.70
C ARG A 62 -7.49 -13.26 1.36
N GLU A 63 -7.93 -14.45 1.01
CA GLU A 63 -7.62 -15.13 -0.24
C GLU A 63 -8.28 -14.51 -1.48
N ARG A 64 -9.10 -13.48 -1.28
CA ARG A 64 -9.72 -12.68 -2.33
C ARG A 64 -9.19 -11.24 -2.39
N LEU A 65 -8.10 -10.93 -1.69
CA LEU A 65 -7.46 -9.61 -1.66
C LEU A 65 -6.06 -9.70 -2.26
N PHE A 66 -5.85 -9.07 -3.41
CA PHE A 66 -4.62 -9.17 -4.19
C PHE A 66 -4.04 -7.77 -4.42
N ALA A 67 -2.89 -7.47 -3.83
CA ALA A 67 -2.13 -6.27 -4.17
C ALA A 67 -1.01 -6.65 -5.14
N ILE A 68 -0.89 -5.95 -6.25
CA ILE A 68 0.05 -6.27 -7.34
C ILE A 68 1.24 -5.30 -7.34
N ASP A 69 2.39 -5.80 -7.77
CA ASP A 69 3.66 -5.08 -7.84
C ASP A 69 4.12 -4.94 -9.28
N HIS A 70 3.90 -3.80 -9.91
CA HIS A 70 4.49 -3.55 -11.21
C HIS A 70 6.03 -3.54 -11.11
N PRO A 71 6.78 -4.33 -11.89
CA PRO A 71 8.23 -4.48 -11.73
C PRO A 71 9.02 -3.18 -11.77
N TYR A 72 8.68 -2.29 -12.71
CA TYR A 72 9.23 -0.93 -12.83
C TYR A 72 8.11 0.08 -12.64
N PRO A 73 7.89 0.60 -11.42
CA PRO A 73 6.68 1.33 -11.08
C PRO A 73 6.63 2.76 -11.60
N LEU A 74 7.75 3.33 -12.06
CA LEU A 74 7.80 4.70 -12.58
C LEU A 74 7.30 4.78 -14.02
N ALA A 75 6.49 5.79 -14.30
CA ALA A 75 6.11 6.18 -15.65
C ALA A 75 7.30 6.73 -16.44
N ARG A 76 7.25 6.59 -17.76
CA ARG A 76 8.15 7.31 -18.68
C ARG A 76 7.87 8.82 -18.61
N ASP A 77 8.88 9.62 -18.88
CA ASP A 77 8.72 11.08 -18.99
C ASP A 77 7.91 11.48 -20.23
N ALA A 78 8.11 10.74 -21.33
CA ALA A 78 7.31 10.73 -22.55
C ALA A 78 6.84 9.30 -22.80
N ASP A 79 5.54 9.05 -22.85
CA ASP A 79 4.95 7.71 -22.84
C ASP A 79 5.37 6.86 -24.06
N ASP A 80 5.57 7.51 -25.19
CA ASP A 80 5.96 6.94 -26.48
C ASP A 80 7.46 6.72 -26.63
N VAL A 81 8.30 7.21 -25.71
CA VAL A 81 9.77 7.07 -25.78
C VAL A 81 10.24 6.03 -24.77
N ALA A 82 10.91 4.98 -25.25
CA ALA A 82 11.47 3.94 -24.39
C ALA A 82 12.48 4.52 -23.40
N GLN A 83 12.31 4.18 -22.12
CA GLN A 83 13.16 4.67 -21.03
C GLN A 83 13.47 3.52 -20.06
N PRO A 84 14.77 3.13 -19.88
CA PRO A 84 15.15 2.03 -19.03
C PRO A 84 14.64 2.18 -17.59
N GLY A 85 14.11 1.09 -17.01
CA GLY A 85 13.58 1.08 -15.65
C GLY A 85 12.27 1.84 -15.46
N ARG A 86 11.59 2.21 -16.54
CA ARG A 86 10.29 2.90 -16.54
C ARG A 86 9.32 2.23 -17.51
N THR A 87 8.04 2.44 -17.32
CA THR A 87 6.98 1.81 -18.10
C THR A 87 6.08 2.83 -18.76
N SER A 88 5.62 2.53 -19.98
CA SER A 88 4.54 3.25 -20.65
C SER A 88 3.18 2.88 -20.04
N SER A 89 2.16 3.68 -20.35
CA SER A 89 0.76 3.39 -20.03
C SER A 89 0.30 2.05 -20.63
N ALA A 90 0.76 1.72 -21.85
CA ALA A 90 0.43 0.47 -22.53
C ALA A 90 1.06 -0.75 -21.84
N GLU A 91 2.31 -0.67 -21.41
CA GLU A 91 2.99 -1.73 -20.64
C GLU A 91 2.31 -1.93 -19.28
N HIS A 92 1.92 -0.84 -18.60
CA HIS A 92 1.20 -0.90 -17.33
C HIS A 92 -0.17 -1.57 -17.48
N ARG A 93 -0.93 -1.23 -18.55
CA ARG A 93 -2.19 -1.90 -18.90
C ARG A 93 -2.00 -3.39 -19.16
N ALA A 94 -1.00 -3.77 -19.97
CA ALA A 94 -0.75 -5.17 -20.29
C ALA A 94 -0.39 -6.00 -19.04
N TYR A 95 0.41 -5.44 -18.14
CA TYR A 95 0.70 -6.07 -16.85
C TYR A 95 -0.57 -6.27 -16.01
N LEU A 96 -1.41 -5.24 -15.89
CA LEU A 96 -2.68 -5.34 -15.17
C LEU A 96 -3.60 -6.41 -15.78
N ALA A 97 -3.67 -6.50 -17.12
CA ALA A 97 -4.45 -7.52 -17.82
C ALA A 97 -4.01 -8.94 -17.44
N ALA A 98 -2.71 -9.19 -17.43
CA ALA A 98 -2.15 -10.50 -17.02
C ALA A 98 -2.47 -10.82 -15.55
N GLU A 99 -2.39 -9.83 -14.66
CA GLU A 99 -2.72 -10.01 -13.25
C GLU A 99 -4.22 -10.28 -13.02
N VAL A 100 -5.11 -9.60 -13.74
CA VAL A 100 -6.56 -9.89 -13.70
C VAL A 100 -6.82 -11.33 -14.14
N ASP A 101 -6.25 -11.78 -15.24
CA ASP A 101 -6.43 -13.14 -15.74
C ASP A 101 -5.90 -14.18 -14.73
N ARG A 102 -4.75 -13.92 -14.13
CA ARG A 102 -4.18 -14.76 -13.06
C ARG A 102 -5.12 -14.87 -11.85
N VAL A 103 -5.70 -13.75 -11.40
CA VAL A 103 -6.61 -13.74 -10.24
C VAL A 103 -7.92 -14.43 -10.56
N LEU A 104 -8.50 -14.20 -11.73
CA LEU A 104 -9.72 -14.90 -12.17
C LEU A 104 -9.51 -16.41 -12.23
N LEU A 105 -8.38 -16.86 -12.79
CA LEU A 105 -8.02 -18.29 -12.83
C LEU A 105 -7.85 -18.87 -11.41
N ALA A 106 -7.13 -18.17 -10.53
CA ALA A 106 -6.84 -18.63 -9.18
C ALA A 106 -8.09 -18.70 -8.28
N THR A 107 -9.08 -17.83 -8.52
CA THR A 107 -10.27 -17.72 -7.65
C THR A 107 -11.53 -18.36 -8.24
N GLY A 108 -11.51 -18.73 -9.52
CA GLY A 108 -12.70 -19.19 -10.25
C GLY A 108 -13.78 -18.09 -10.41
N ALA A 109 -13.48 -16.84 -10.09
CA ALA A 109 -14.41 -15.73 -10.21
C ALA A 109 -14.61 -15.34 -11.68
N ARG A 110 -15.79 -14.80 -12.01
CA ARG A 110 -16.09 -14.27 -13.36
C ARG A 110 -15.62 -12.83 -13.54
N GLN A 111 -15.60 -12.07 -12.46
CA GLN A 111 -15.23 -10.67 -12.46
C GLN A 111 -14.42 -10.33 -11.21
N VAL A 112 -13.61 -9.27 -11.32
CA VAL A 112 -12.85 -8.67 -10.23
C VAL A 112 -13.40 -7.28 -9.89
N VAL A 113 -13.06 -6.79 -8.70
CA VAL A 113 -13.06 -5.38 -8.34
C VAL A 113 -11.64 -4.86 -8.54
N LEU A 114 -11.50 -3.67 -9.14
CA LEU A 114 -10.22 -2.98 -9.26
C LEU A 114 -10.22 -1.73 -8.38
N ILE A 115 -9.22 -1.59 -7.51
CA ILE A 115 -9.03 -0.39 -6.67
C ILE A 115 -7.64 0.16 -6.96
N GLY A 116 -7.55 1.39 -7.45
CA GLY A 116 -6.30 2.01 -7.87
C GLY A 116 -6.01 3.34 -7.18
N ASN A 117 -4.74 3.59 -6.91
CA ASN A 117 -4.24 4.89 -6.50
C ASN A 117 -3.55 5.60 -7.68
N SER A 118 -3.86 6.90 -7.88
CA SER A 118 -3.10 7.74 -8.80
C SER A 118 -2.94 7.10 -10.19
N ARG A 119 -1.70 6.88 -10.66
CA ARG A 119 -1.36 6.16 -11.91
C ARG A 119 -2.04 4.80 -12.03
N GLY A 120 -2.21 4.08 -10.90
CA GLY A 120 -2.93 2.80 -10.89
C GLY A 120 -4.37 2.91 -11.39
N GLY A 121 -5.04 4.02 -11.09
CA GLY A 121 -6.36 4.33 -11.63
C GLY A 121 -6.35 4.58 -13.14
N ASN A 122 -5.32 5.24 -13.67
CA ASN A 122 -5.17 5.41 -15.11
C ASN A 122 -4.97 4.05 -15.82
N ALA A 123 -4.19 3.14 -15.22
CA ALA A 123 -4.04 1.77 -15.74
C ALA A 123 -5.38 1.01 -15.73
N ILE A 124 -6.18 1.15 -14.66
CA ILE A 124 -7.52 0.55 -14.56
C ILE A 124 -8.42 1.08 -15.67
N ARG A 125 -8.50 2.39 -15.87
CA ARG A 125 -9.28 3.01 -16.94
C ARG A 125 -8.84 2.51 -18.31
N SER A 126 -7.53 2.53 -18.56
CA SER A 126 -6.95 2.06 -19.83
C SER A 126 -7.25 0.57 -20.08
N TYR A 127 -7.18 -0.27 -19.04
CA TYR A 127 -7.52 -1.69 -19.15
C TYR A 127 -9.00 -1.91 -19.48
N ILE A 128 -9.89 -1.25 -18.77
CA ILE A 128 -11.35 -1.41 -18.95
C ILE A 128 -11.78 -0.88 -20.33
N ALA A 129 -11.21 0.26 -20.76
CA ALA A 129 -11.55 0.88 -22.05
C ALA A 129 -10.99 0.13 -23.27
N HIS A 130 -9.96 -0.69 -23.08
CA HIS A 130 -9.32 -1.41 -24.18
C HIS A 130 -10.22 -2.53 -24.72
N THR A 131 -10.47 -2.53 -26.04
CA THR A 131 -11.40 -3.46 -26.70
C THR A 131 -10.76 -4.70 -27.30
N GLY A 132 -9.41 -4.82 -27.28
CA GLY A 132 -8.69 -6.00 -27.75
C GLY A 132 -8.77 -7.18 -26.79
N LYS A 133 -8.00 -8.23 -27.09
CA LYS A 133 -7.92 -9.44 -26.24
C LYS A 133 -7.54 -9.17 -24.78
N ASP A 134 -6.83 -8.06 -24.55
CA ASP A 134 -6.38 -7.62 -23.22
C ASP A 134 -7.40 -6.65 -22.55
N GLY A 135 -8.55 -6.43 -23.17
CA GLY A 135 -9.59 -5.52 -22.66
C GLY A 135 -10.41 -6.09 -21.54
N GLY A 136 -10.89 -5.23 -20.63
CA GLY A 136 -11.31 -5.63 -19.32
C GLY A 136 -12.76 -5.39 -18.90
N ALA A 137 -13.59 -4.66 -19.65
CA ALA A 137 -14.96 -4.31 -19.21
C ALA A 137 -15.79 -5.53 -18.78
N ALA A 138 -15.73 -6.64 -19.52
CA ALA A 138 -16.45 -7.86 -19.17
C ALA A 138 -15.92 -8.57 -17.92
N LYS A 139 -14.66 -8.35 -17.56
CA LYS A 139 -13.96 -8.99 -16.43
C LYS A 139 -13.98 -8.14 -15.14
N VAL A 140 -14.56 -6.93 -15.17
CA VAL A 140 -14.56 -5.99 -14.05
C VAL A 140 -15.99 -5.61 -13.67
N SER A 141 -16.34 -5.78 -12.41
CA SER A 141 -17.65 -5.35 -11.89
C SER A 141 -17.63 -3.92 -11.37
N HIS A 142 -16.57 -3.54 -10.67
CA HIS A 142 -16.42 -2.23 -10.03
C HIS A 142 -14.99 -1.70 -10.19
N ALA A 143 -14.86 -0.41 -10.41
CA ALA A 143 -13.60 0.32 -10.43
C ALA A 143 -13.64 1.47 -9.40
N VAL A 144 -12.67 1.51 -8.49
CA VAL A 144 -12.50 2.55 -7.47
C VAL A 144 -11.17 3.26 -7.74
N LEU A 145 -11.22 4.57 -7.95
CA LEU A 145 -10.08 5.39 -8.35
C LEU A 145 -9.81 6.45 -7.28
N GLY A 146 -8.72 6.31 -6.53
CA GLY A 146 -8.31 7.27 -5.51
C GLY A 146 -7.21 8.21 -6.02
N GLY A 147 -7.42 9.51 -5.97
CA GLY A 147 -6.46 10.54 -6.39
C GLY A 147 -5.98 10.37 -7.84
N THR A 148 -6.72 9.64 -8.67
CA THR A 148 -6.35 9.40 -10.05
C THR A 148 -6.44 10.69 -10.85
N PRO A 149 -5.35 11.13 -11.54
CA PRO A 149 -5.36 12.38 -12.28
C PRO A 149 -6.12 12.22 -13.60
N ASN A 150 -7.46 12.06 -13.53
CA ASN A 150 -8.32 11.78 -14.67
C ASN A 150 -8.26 12.90 -15.74
N HIS A 151 -8.02 14.14 -15.32
CA HIS A 151 -7.79 15.28 -16.22
C HIS A 151 -6.36 15.80 -16.17
N GLY A 152 -5.42 14.99 -15.65
CA GLY A 152 -3.99 15.27 -15.59
C GLY A 152 -3.53 15.86 -14.26
N VAL A 153 -2.22 15.82 -14.05
CA VAL A 153 -1.50 16.59 -13.03
C VAL A 153 -1.22 18.00 -13.53
N TRP A 154 -1.16 18.14 -14.84
CA TRP A 154 -1.20 19.40 -15.62
C TRP A 154 -1.96 19.15 -16.92
N SER A 155 -2.46 20.21 -17.54
CA SER A 155 -3.13 20.18 -18.84
C SER A 155 -2.57 21.28 -19.72
N ASP A 156 -1.50 20.97 -20.49
CA ASP A 156 -0.77 21.91 -21.32
C ASP A 156 -0.09 21.18 -22.48
N ALA A 157 -0.58 21.43 -23.70
CA ALA A 157 -0.06 20.79 -24.92
C ALA A 157 1.42 21.14 -25.22
N SER A 158 1.95 22.22 -24.64
CA SER A 158 3.34 22.66 -24.84
C SER A 158 4.33 22.09 -23.82
N PHE A 159 3.85 21.43 -22.75
CA PHE A 159 4.70 20.94 -21.67
C PHE A 159 4.57 19.43 -21.50
N ARG A 160 5.64 18.68 -21.79
CA ARG A 160 5.66 17.20 -21.77
C ARG A 160 4.44 16.62 -22.47
N PRO A 161 4.26 16.88 -23.79
CA PRO A 161 3.01 16.68 -24.51
C PRO A 161 2.53 15.22 -24.53
N THR A 162 3.45 14.23 -24.52
CA THR A 162 3.12 12.81 -24.60
C THR A 162 3.12 12.12 -23.23
N SER A 163 3.36 12.86 -22.14
CA SER A 163 3.30 12.27 -20.79
C SER A 163 1.90 11.76 -20.47
N GLU A 164 1.81 10.56 -19.87
CA GLU A 164 0.54 9.97 -19.43
C GLU A 164 -0.18 10.79 -18.34
N PHE A 165 0.51 11.78 -17.74
CA PHE A 165 -0.05 12.67 -16.71
C PHE A 165 -0.52 14.01 -17.25
N ASN A 166 -0.39 14.26 -18.57
CA ASN A 166 -0.83 15.49 -19.19
C ASN A 166 -2.29 15.39 -19.62
N GLY A 167 -3.17 16.20 -19.05
CA GLY A 167 -4.60 16.25 -19.40
C GLY A 167 -4.86 16.65 -20.87
N ALA A 168 -3.97 17.46 -21.47
CA ALA A 168 -4.00 17.80 -22.88
C ALA A 168 -3.26 16.78 -23.76
N GLY A 169 -2.64 15.75 -23.18
CA GLY A 169 -1.91 14.72 -23.89
C GLY A 169 -2.82 13.64 -24.50
N PRO A 170 -2.28 12.87 -25.48
CA PRO A 170 -3.08 11.90 -26.24
C PRO A 170 -3.67 10.79 -25.38
N PHE A 171 -2.98 10.35 -24.33
CA PHE A 171 -3.42 9.26 -23.47
C PHE A 171 -4.71 9.62 -22.71
N LEU A 172 -4.72 10.71 -21.93
CA LEU A 172 -5.89 11.12 -21.15
C LEU A 172 -7.02 11.65 -22.03
N THR A 173 -6.69 12.34 -23.14
CA THR A 173 -7.69 12.77 -24.12
C THR A 173 -8.44 11.56 -24.69
N ALA A 174 -7.74 10.49 -25.05
CA ALA A 174 -8.37 9.26 -25.52
C ALA A 174 -9.24 8.60 -24.46
N LEU A 175 -8.76 8.51 -23.22
CA LEU A 175 -9.55 7.94 -22.11
C LEU A 175 -10.80 8.76 -21.78
N ASN A 176 -10.75 10.08 -21.88
CA ASN A 176 -11.86 10.95 -21.54
C ASN A 176 -12.91 11.05 -22.66
N ASN A 177 -12.70 10.42 -23.80
CA ASN A 177 -13.65 10.35 -24.92
C ASN A 177 -14.30 8.96 -25.09
N GLN A 178 -14.09 8.02 -24.16
CA GLN A 178 -14.56 6.63 -24.29
C GLN A 178 -16.09 6.46 -24.18
N GLY A 179 -16.75 7.26 -23.36
CA GLY A 179 -18.19 7.13 -23.09
C GLY A 179 -19.09 7.98 -24.02
N GLY A 180 -18.51 8.71 -24.97
CA GLY A 180 -19.23 9.68 -25.79
C GLY A 180 -19.36 11.07 -25.14
N PRO A 181 -20.11 12.00 -25.71
CA PRO A 181 -20.22 13.37 -25.21
C PRO A 181 -20.68 13.45 -23.76
N GLY A 182 -19.84 14.05 -22.90
CA GLY A 182 -20.15 14.23 -21.48
C GLY A 182 -20.03 12.99 -20.59
N VAL A 183 -19.53 11.86 -21.10
CA VAL A 183 -19.31 10.61 -20.35
C VAL A 183 -17.88 10.13 -20.52
N GLU A 184 -17.15 9.94 -19.43
CA GLU A 184 -15.73 9.58 -19.43
C GLU A 184 -15.48 8.16 -18.89
N ILE A 185 -16.56 7.40 -18.69
CA ILE A 185 -16.53 6.02 -18.19
C ILE A 185 -16.92 5.03 -19.29
N THR A 186 -16.37 3.82 -19.19
CA THR A 186 -16.81 2.67 -20.00
C THR A 186 -18.06 2.06 -19.37
N SER A 187 -19.08 1.79 -20.18
CA SER A 187 -20.33 1.15 -19.73
C SER A 187 -20.11 -0.29 -19.25
N GLY A 188 -21.06 -0.78 -18.43
CA GLY A 188 -21.01 -2.15 -17.89
C GLY A 188 -20.14 -2.34 -16.65
N VAL A 189 -19.45 -1.30 -16.19
CA VAL A 189 -18.68 -1.26 -14.95
C VAL A 189 -19.24 -0.17 -14.05
N SER A 190 -19.30 -0.44 -12.73
CA SER A 190 -19.65 0.58 -11.74
C SER A 190 -18.41 1.37 -11.34
N TRP A 191 -18.48 2.71 -11.32
CA TRP A 191 -17.33 3.59 -11.12
C TRP A 191 -17.46 4.46 -9.88
N LEU A 192 -16.40 4.50 -9.07
CA LEU A 192 -16.23 5.44 -7.97
C LEU A 192 -14.91 6.19 -8.13
N THR A 193 -14.92 7.51 -7.96
CA THR A 193 -13.71 8.28 -7.73
C THR A 193 -13.70 8.83 -6.30
N VAL A 194 -12.52 8.87 -5.69
CA VAL A 194 -12.28 9.48 -4.39
C VAL A 194 -11.20 10.55 -4.55
N ARG A 195 -11.51 11.78 -4.20
CA ARG A 195 -10.56 12.88 -4.26
C ARG A 195 -10.51 13.70 -2.97
N SER A 196 -9.42 14.42 -2.80
CA SER A 196 -9.33 15.46 -1.79
C SER A 196 -10.09 16.72 -2.22
N ALA A 197 -10.61 17.45 -1.24
CA ALA A 197 -11.18 18.76 -1.51
C ALA A 197 -10.10 19.79 -1.89
N ASP A 198 -8.93 19.73 -1.23
CA ASP A 198 -7.93 20.82 -1.25
C ASP A 198 -6.48 20.39 -0.99
N ASN A 199 -6.22 19.16 -0.51
CA ASN A 199 -4.91 18.76 0.01
C ASN A 199 -4.16 17.73 -0.86
N ASP A 200 -4.64 17.46 -2.08
CA ASP A 200 -3.92 16.62 -3.04
C ASP A 200 -2.86 17.43 -3.76
N LYS A 201 -1.58 17.13 -3.53
CA LYS A 201 -0.46 17.85 -4.14
C LYS A 201 -0.37 17.75 -5.66
N PHE A 202 -1.00 16.73 -6.25
CA PHE A 202 -1.00 16.55 -7.70
C PHE A 202 -2.26 17.12 -8.39
N ALA A 203 -3.10 17.81 -7.63
CA ALA A 203 -4.29 18.50 -8.12
C ALA A 203 -4.26 19.98 -7.69
N GLN A 204 -3.12 20.68 -7.96
CA GLN A 204 -2.87 22.07 -7.59
C GLN A 204 -2.58 22.91 -8.83
N ALA A 205 -2.96 24.18 -8.78
CA ALA A 205 -2.85 25.09 -9.92
C ALA A 205 -1.44 25.69 -10.12
N ASP A 206 -0.53 25.55 -9.16
CA ASP A 206 0.70 26.35 -9.05
C ASP A 206 1.97 25.73 -9.67
N GLY A 207 1.93 24.52 -10.13
CA GLY A 207 3.06 23.82 -10.74
C GLY A 207 4.20 23.42 -9.81
N VAL A 208 4.08 23.66 -8.50
CA VAL A 208 5.14 23.33 -7.51
C VAL A 208 5.47 21.83 -7.54
N TRP A 209 4.48 20.99 -7.58
CA TRP A 209 4.63 19.54 -7.49
C TRP A 209 5.00 18.84 -8.81
N ILE A 210 4.85 19.53 -9.94
CA ILE A 210 5.34 19.03 -11.25
C ILE A 210 6.79 19.46 -11.53
N GLY A 211 7.43 20.15 -10.58
CA GLY A 211 8.79 20.65 -10.71
C GLY A 211 8.94 21.88 -11.62
N ALA A 212 7.83 22.60 -11.86
CA ALA A 212 7.79 23.79 -12.70
C ALA A 212 7.09 24.94 -11.94
N LYS A 213 7.64 25.32 -10.76
CA LYS A 213 7.12 26.38 -9.90
C LYS A 213 6.82 27.66 -10.68
N GLY A 214 5.60 28.19 -10.49
CA GLY A 214 5.12 29.40 -11.18
C GLY A 214 4.57 29.13 -12.58
N ARG A 215 4.64 27.90 -13.10
CA ARG A 215 3.93 27.49 -14.32
C ARG A 215 2.52 27.05 -13.95
N PRO A 216 1.46 27.65 -14.52
CA PRO A 216 0.10 27.16 -14.32
C PRO A 216 -0.04 25.70 -14.75
N THR A 217 -0.64 24.87 -13.92
CA THR A 217 -0.93 23.48 -14.26
C THR A 217 -2.19 23.33 -15.11
N ASN A 218 -3.08 24.35 -15.10
CA ASN A 218 -4.42 24.34 -15.71
C ASN A 218 -5.32 23.22 -15.16
N VAL A 219 -5.02 22.69 -13.96
CA VAL A 219 -5.86 21.73 -13.25
C VAL A 219 -6.22 22.28 -11.87
N THR A 220 -7.25 21.71 -11.27
CA THR A 220 -7.71 22.07 -9.92
C THR A 220 -7.91 20.81 -9.09
N ALA A 221 -8.35 20.96 -7.83
CA ALA A 221 -8.73 19.85 -6.97
C ALA A 221 -9.83 18.95 -7.59
N ALA A 222 -10.54 19.40 -8.63
CA ALA A 222 -11.52 18.60 -9.38
C ALA A 222 -10.89 17.72 -10.48
N SER A 223 -9.60 17.84 -10.76
CA SER A 223 -8.93 17.02 -11.80
C SER A 223 -9.15 15.49 -11.65
N PRO A 224 -9.29 14.93 -10.44
CA PRO A 224 -9.60 13.52 -10.28
C PRO A 224 -11.09 13.14 -10.48
N GLU A 225 -12.00 14.06 -10.72
CA GLU A 225 -13.38 13.72 -11.04
C GLU A 225 -13.48 12.99 -12.39
N LEU A 226 -14.54 12.20 -12.56
CA LEU A 226 -14.79 11.45 -13.78
C LEU A 226 -16.28 11.56 -14.13
N LYS A 227 -16.61 12.11 -15.29
CA LYS A 227 -17.99 12.32 -15.72
C LYS A 227 -18.71 10.99 -15.95
N GLY A 228 -19.81 10.78 -15.28
CA GLY A 228 -20.58 9.55 -15.29
C GLY A 228 -20.27 8.60 -14.14
N ALA A 229 -19.21 8.85 -13.36
CA ALA A 229 -18.89 8.08 -12.15
C ALA A 229 -19.61 8.64 -10.90
N ASN A 230 -19.65 7.83 -9.84
CA ASN A 230 -19.89 8.34 -8.49
C ASN A 230 -18.61 9.07 -8.02
N ASN A 231 -18.70 10.39 -7.80
CA ASN A 231 -17.56 11.20 -7.39
C ASN A 231 -17.68 11.58 -5.91
N VAL A 232 -16.75 11.12 -5.07
CA VAL A 232 -16.69 11.40 -3.64
C VAL A 232 -15.57 12.37 -3.35
N VAL A 233 -15.89 13.45 -2.63
CA VAL A 233 -14.94 14.48 -2.19
C VAL A 233 -14.74 14.36 -0.69
N LEU A 234 -13.49 14.20 -0.25
CA LEU A 234 -13.14 14.07 1.17
C LEU A 234 -12.27 15.26 1.61
N PRO A 235 -12.63 15.93 2.71
CA PRO A 235 -11.89 17.09 3.16
C PRO A 235 -10.54 16.71 3.79
N GLY A 236 -9.52 17.52 3.54
CA GLY A 236 -8.24 17.50 4.24
C GLY A 236 -7.33 16.28 4.01
N ILE A 237 -7.78 15.26 3.28
CA ILE A 237 -6.96 14.08 2.97
C ILE A 237 -5.92 14.40 1.90
N ASP A 238 -4.75 13.76 1.99
CA ASP A 238 -3.72 13.93 0.98
C ASP A 238 -3.88 12.95 -0.20
N HIS A 239 -3.03 13.09 -1.21
CA HIS A 239 -3.05 12.27 -2.43
C HIS A 239 -3.03 10.76 -2.17
N ARG A 240 -2.24 10.28 -1.21
CA ARG A 240 -2.17 8.86 -0.87
C ARG A 240 -3.36 8.41 -0.04
N GLU A 241 -3.81 9.25 0.89
CA GLU A 241 -4.99 8.98 1.72
C GLU A 241 -6.28 8.83 0.91
N THR A 242 -6.34 9.37 -0.32
CA THR A 242 -7.47 9.13 -1.26
C THR A 242 -7.68 7.65 -1.60
N SER A 243 -6.71 6.78 -1.29
CA SER A 243 -6.75 5.33 -1.54
C SER A 243 -6.45 4.52 -0.30
N TYR A 244 -5.44 4.94 0.48
CA TYR A 244 -4.92 4.14 1.60
C TYR A 244 -5.53 4.54 2.94
N GLY A 245 -6.16 5.71 3.03
CA GLY A 245 -6.73 6.24 4.26
C GLY A 245 -8.06 5.58 4.68
N PRO A 246 -8.44 5.70 5.97
CA PRO A 246 -9.67 5.10 6.50
C PRO A 246 -10.94 5.70 5.89
N LEU A 247 -10.94 6.98 5.52
CA LEU A 247 -12.10 7.64 4.88
C LEU A 247 -12.30 7.13 3.45
N ALA A 248 -11.22 6.95 2.69
CA ALA A 248 -11.28 6.37 1.35
C ALA A 248 -11.74 4.91 1.39
N PHE A 249 -11.24 4.13 2.36
CA PHE A 249 -11.73 2.77 2.60
C PHE A 249 -13.24 2.75 2.87
N ALA A 250 -13.76 3.63 3.74
CA ALA A 250 -15.19 3.67 4.05
C ALA A 250 -16.03 4.01 2.81
N ALA A 251 -15.57 4.94 1.97
CA ALA A 251 -16.23 5.27 0.70
C ALA A 251 -16.23 4.07 -0.27
N ALA A 252 -15.08 3.40 -0.42
CA ALA A 252 -14.97 2.20 -1.26
C ALA A 252 -15.84 1.05 -0.73
N TRP A 253 -15.83 0.79 0.57
CA TRP A 253 -16.64 -0.24 1.19
C TRP A 253 -18.14 -0.01 0.95
N ARG A 254 -18.62 1.21 1.23
CA ARG A 254 -20.00 1.59 0.98
C ARG A 254 -20.42 1.43 -0.48
N PHE A 255 -19.55 1.81 -1.39
CA PHE A 255 -19.79 1.67 -2.82
C PHE A 255 -19.88 0.20 -3.25
N LEU A 256 -19.05 -0.69 -2.69
CA LEU A 256 -19.00 -2.10 -3.04
C LEU A 256 -20.12 -2.94 -2.38
N THR A 257 -20.58 -2.53 -1.19
CA THR A 257 -21.49 -3.36 -0.37
C THR A 257 -22.85 -2.74 -0.16
N GLY A 258 -23.01 -1.45 -0.44
CA GLY A 258 -24.24 -0.70 -0.13
C GLY A 258 -24.44 -0.37 1.35
N SER A 259 -23.47 -0.66 2.21
CA SER A 259 -23.54 -0.47 3.68
C SER A 259 -22.27 0.18 4.25
N GLU A 260 -22.38 0.80 5.41
CA GLU A 260 -21.21 1.31 6.13
C GLU A 260 -20.31 0.15 6.61
N PRO A 261 -18.98 0.33 6.64
CA PRO A 261 -18.11 -0.64 7.27
C PRO A 261 -18.33 -0.64 8.80
N ALA A 262 -18.29 -1.81 9.41
CA ALA A 262 -18.38 -1.91 10.87
C ALA A 262 -17.17 -1.27 11.56
N PHE A 263 -16.00 -1.33 10.91
CA PHE A 263 -14.73 -0.82 11.44
C PHE A 263 -13.95 -0.09 10.35
N THR A 264 -13.53 1.14 10.61
CA THR A 264 -12.62 1.90 9.76
C THR A 264 -11.16 1.73 10.17
N GLN A 265 -10.92 1.24 11.38
CA GLN A 265 -9.59 0.85 11.87
C GLN A 265 -9.45 -0.67 11.83
N PRO A 266 -8.26 -1.21 11.54
CA PRO A 266 -8.01 -2.64 11.57
C PRO A 266 -8.22 -3.23 12.97
N LEU A 267 -8.78 -4.44 13.02
CA LEU A 267 -8.93 -5.21 14.26
C LEU A 267 -7.70 -6.12 14.46
N PRO A 268 -7.19 -6.28 15.70
CA PRO A 268 -6.07 -7.16 15.97
C PRO A 268 -6.42 -8.65 15.76
N GLU A 269 -5.41 -9.44 15.41
CA GLU A 269 -5.46 -10.91 15.34
C GLU A 269 -4.74 -11.54 16.52
N ALA A 270 -5.21 -12.71 16.97
CA ALA A 270 -4.59 -13.45 18.06
C ALA A 270 -3.21 -14.03 17.69
N ARG A 271 -3.02 -14.38 16.42
CA ARG A 271 -1.75 -14.88 15.85
C ARG A 271 -1.39 -14.05 14.64
N VAL A 272 -0.19 -13.52 14.63
CA VAL A 272 0.30 -12.64 13.57
C VAL A 272 1.40 -13.35 12.78
N VAL A 273 1.22 -13.46 11.48
CA VAL A 273 2.23 -13.97 10.54
C VAL A 273 2.56 -12.89 9.53
N LEU A 274 3.83 -12.53 9.46
CA LEU A 274 4.34 -11.47 8.59
C LEU A 274 5.13 -12.05 7.43
N ASP A 275 4.90 -11.50 6.26
CA ASP A 275 5.64 -11.81 5.05
C ASP A 275 5.58 -10.61 4.10
N GLY A 276 6.42 -10.59 3.09
CA GLY A 276 6.44 -9.53 2.09
C GLY A 276 7.61 -9.66 1.14
N LYS A 277 7.72 -8.71 0.23
CA LYS A 277 8.77 -8.69 -0.78
C LYS A 277 9.94 -7.81 -0.34
N VAL A 278 11.15 -8.22 -0.69
CA VAL A 278 12.37 -7.38 -0.64
C VAL A 278 12.67 -6.88 -2.03
N SER A 279 12.81 -5.57 -2.18
CA SER A 279 13.11 -4.89 -3.45
C SER A 279 14.25 -3.89 -3.29
N GLY A 280 14.71 -3.31 -4.41
CA GLY A 280 15.85 -2.41 -4.42
C GLY A 280 15.71 -1.23 -5.37
N PHE A 281 16.82 -0.83 -5.97
CA PHE A 281 16.94 0.31 -6.88
C PHE A 281 17.79 -0.04 -8.10
N GLY A 282 17.63 0.76 -9.15
CA GLY A 282 18.39 0.63 -10.39
C GLY A 282 17.85 -0.46 -11.32
N LEU A 283 18.33 -0.45 -12.56
CA LEU A 283 17.90 -1.43 -13.55
C LEU A 283 18.32 -2.84 -13.12
N GLY A 284 17.34 -3.74 -13.00
CA GLY A 284 17.58 -5.11 -12.52
C GLY A 284 18.01 -5.21 -11.05
N ASN A 285 17.65 -4.25 -10.20
CA ASN A 285 18.11 -4.11 -8.82
C ASN A 285 19.63 -3.87 -8.68
N ASP A 286 20.27 -3.33 -9.70
CA ASP A 286 21.65 -2.89 -9.65
C ASP A 286 21.69 -1.38 -9.37
N PRO A 287 22.02 -0.94 -8.13
CA PRO A 287 22.01 0.47 -7.76
C PRO A 287 23.07 1.30 -8.50
N ALA A 288 24.07 0.66 -9.14
CA ALA A 288 25.02 1.33 -10.03
C ALA A 288 24.39 1.69 -11.39
N LYS A 289 23.28 1.04 -11.77
CA LYS A 289 22.55 1.28 -13.01
C LYS A 289 21.34 2.20 -12.84
N GLY A 290 21.39 3.09 -11.86
CA GLY A 290 20.38 4.14 -11.67
C GLY A 290 19.79 4.19 -10.26
N ALA A 291 19.04 5.26 -10.04
CA ALA A 291 18.43 5.58 -8.73
C ALA A 291 16.94 5.24 -8.67
N ALA A 292 16.33 4.82 -9.77
CA ALA A 292 14.90 4.51 -9.81
C ALA A 292 14.56 3.30 -8.95
N PRO A 293 13.49 3.36 -8.12
CA PRO A 293 13.04 2.20 -7.36
C PRO A 293 12.53 1.11 -8.31
N THR A 294 12.74 -0.14 -7.92
CA THR A 294 12.12 -1.30 -8.58
C THR A 294 11.26 -2.08 -7.60
N ASN A 295 10.30 -2.85 -8.12
CA ASN A 295 9.56 -3.85 -7.34
C ASN A 295 9.99 -5.28 -7.71
N LEU A 296 11.12 -5.41 -8.38
CA LEU A 296 11.73 -6.71 -8.63
C LEU A 296 12.23 -7.36 -7.33
N PRO A 297 12.21 -8.70 -7.22
CA PRO A 297 12.84 -9.42 -6.14
C PRO A 297 14.33 -9.08 -6.01
N LEU A 298 14.78 -8.68 -4.81
CA LEU A 298 16.22 -8.50 -4.51
C LEU A 298 16.80 -9.84 -4.06
N VAL A 299 17.03 -10.72 -5.04
CA VAL A 299 17.53 -12.08 -4.83
C VAL A 299 18.91 -12.05 -4.18
N GLY A 300 19.12 -12.90 -3.17
CA GLY A 300 20.38 -12.99 -2.43
C GLY A 300 20.50 -11.98 -1.28
N ALA A 301 19.59 -11.04 -1.13
CA ALA A 301 19.54 -10.19 0.06
C ALA A 301 19.28 -11.04 1.31
N MET A 302 19.97 -10.75 2.40
CA MET A 302 19.70 -11.36 3.69
C MET A 302 18.81 -10.45 4.51
N VAL A 303 17.74 -11.01 5.07
CA VAL A 303 16.84 -10.34 6.01
C VAL A 303 16.96 -11.00 7.37
N GLU A 304 17.18 -10.18 8.40
CA GLU A 304 17.09 -10.57 9.80
C GLU A 304 16.02 -9.77 10.51
N VAL A 305 15.28 -10.40 11.42
CA VAL A 305 14.23 -9.74 12.23
C VAL A 305 14.58 -9.86 13.70
N TYR A 306 14.63 -8.72 14.38
CA TYR A 306 14.91 -8.63 15.81
C TYR A 306 13.69 -8.02 16.52
N ALA A 307 13.31 -8.59 17.66
CA ALA A 307 12.43 -7.91 18.60
C ALA A 307 13.20 -6.73 19.22
N THR A 308 12.53 -5.60 19.43
CA THR A 308 13.16 -4.43 20.05
C THR A 308 12.38 -3.97 21.29
N ASP A 309 13.07 -3.32 22.20
CA ASP A 309 12.44 -2.64 23.34
C ASP A 309 11.71 -1.39 22.87
N ALA A 310 10.46 -1.24 23.30
CA ALA A 310 9.57 -0.16 22.86
C ALA A 310 10.01 1.24 23.32
N ASN A 311 10.90 1.36 24.31
CA ASN A 311 11.37 2.64 24.85
C ASN A 311 12.76 3.02 24.37
N THR A 312 13.64 2.02 24.20
CA THR A 312 15.06 2.25 23.87
C THR A 312 15.42 1.88 22.44
N GLY A 313 14.57 1.09 21.74
CA GLY A 313 14.86 0.54 20.41
C GLY A 313 15.97 -0.52 20.41
N GLU A 314 16.45 -0.95 21.59
CA GLU A 314 17.47 -1.97 21.71
C GLU A 314 16.93 -3.35 21.33
N ARG A 315 17.79 -4.17 20.72
CA ARG A 315 17.43 -5.55 20.38
C ARG A 315 17.25 -6.39 21.65
N VAL A 316 16.16 -7.13 21.71
CA VAL A 316 15.86 -8.07 22.78
C VAL A 316 16.28 -9.47 22.36
N GLY A 317 17.48 -9.85 22.74
CA GLY A 317 18.07 -11.15 22.41
C GLY A 317 18.61 -11.24 20.98
N VAL A 318 18.60 -12.45 20.43
CA VAL A 318 19.11 -12.76 19.09
C VAL A 318 18.05 -12.56 18.01
N ALA A 319 18.47 -12.65 16.74
CA ALA A 319 17.54 -12.60 15.62
C ALA A 319 16.45 -13.68 15.78
N ARG A 320 15.20 -13.25 15.72
CA ARG A 320 14.02 -14.12 15.77
C ARG A 320 13.78 -14.84 14.44
N TRP A 321 14.27 -14.24 13.35
CA TRP A 321 14.13 -14.75 12.00
C TRP A 321 15.33 -14.36 11.15
N ARG A 322 15.74 -15.26 10.25
CA ARG A 322 16.78 -15.00 9.26
C ARG A 322 16.44 -15.74 7.98
N LYS A 323 16.50 -15.07 6.83
CA LYS A 323 16.29 -15.69 5.52
C LYS A 323 17.08 -14.98 4.44
N THR A 324 17.68 -15.76 3.54
CA THR A 324 18.17 -15.28 2.26
C THR A 324 17.02 -15.26 1.26
N VAL A 325 16.81 -14.14 0.61
CA VAL A 325 15.69 -13.90 -0.33
C VAL A 325 15.91 -14.71 -1.62
N GLY A 326 14.93 -15.52 -1.97
CA GLY A 326 14.90 -16.31 -3.20
C GLY A 326 14.34 -15.55 -4.39
N ALA A 327 14.10 -16.28 -5.50
CA ALA A 327 13.57 -15.73 -6.75
C ALA A 327 12.14 -15.17 -6.61
N ASP A 328 11.38 -15.62 -5.61
CA ASP A 328 10.06 -15.10 -5.26
C ASP A 328 10.10 -13.73 -4.58
N GLY A 329 11.28 -13.29 -4.16
CA GLY A 329 11.51 -12.04 -3.44
C GLY A 329 11.04 -12.04 -1.99
N ARG A 330 10.53 -13.14 -1.45
CA ARG A 330 9.87 -13.18 -0.15
C ARG A 330 10.83 -13.40 1.01
N TRP A 331 10.66 -12.59 2.07
CA TRP A 331 11.50 -12.69 3.27
C TRP A 331 10.86 -13.50 4.40
N GLY A 332 9.53 -13.66 4.42
CA GLY A 332 8.80 -14.47 5.41
C GLY A 332 8.57 -15.92 4.97
N PRO A 333 7.64 -16.65 5.61
CA PRO A 333 6.75 -16.21 6.68
C PRO A 333 7.46 -16.14 8.03
N PHE A 334 7.17 -15.13 8.84
CA PHE A 334 7.66 -14.93 10.19
C PHE A 334 6.50 -14.82 11.19
N GLU A 335 6.48 -15.63 12.23
CA GLU A 335 5.48 -15.58 13.30
C GLU A 335 5.86 -14.49 14.30
N ALA A 336 5.05 -13.44 14.38
CA ALA A 336 5.29 -12.25 15.17
C ALA A 336 4.38 -12.20 16.42
N ASP A 337 4.85 -11.54 17.46
CA ASP A 337 3.99 -11.07 18.56
C ASP A 337 3.37 -9.72 18.17
N GLY A 338 2.06 -9.64 18.18
CA GLY A 338 1.30 -8.44 17.79
C GLY A 338 1.47 -7.22 18.72
N ARG A 339 2.26 -7.32 19.80
CA ARG A 339 2.57 -6.23 20.74
C ARG A 339 4.04 -5.84 20.76
N THR A 340 4.89 -6.57 20.06
CA THR A 340 6.34 -6.37 20.02
C THR A 340 6.72 -5.51 18.80
N PRO A 341 7.46 -4.41 18.96
CA PRO A 341 8.07 -3.71 17.84
C PRO A 341 9.26 -4.50 17.30
N TYR A 342 9.52 -4.32 16.00
CA TYR A 342 10.56 -5.06 15.31
C TYR A 342 11.54 -4.17 14.54
N GLU A 343 12.80 -4.61 14.51
CA GLU A 343 13.80 -4.14 13.58
C GLU A 343 13.99 -5.20 12.48
N PHE A 344 13.85 -4.77 11.22
CA PHE A 344 14.20 -5.56 10.04
C PHE A 344 15.54 -5.08 9.51
N VAL A 345 16.49 -5.97 9.39
CA VAL A 345 17.82 -5.66 8.85
C VAL A 345 17.97 -6.27 7.48
N ILE A 346 18.26 -5.44 6.48
CA ILE A 346 18.53 -5.90 5.12
C ILE A 346 20.00 -5.71 4.82
N THR A 347 20.67 -6.79 4.40
CA THR A 347 22.03 -6.77 3.90
C THR A 347 22.04 -7.30 2.46
N ALA A 348 22.52 -6.48 1.52
CA ALA A 348 22.67 -6.88 0.12
C ALA A 348 23.90 -6.22 -0.51
N PRO A 349 24.57 -6.89 -1.46
CA PRO A 349 25.73 -6.31 -2.17
C PRO A 349 25.34 -5.01 -2.90
N GLY A 350 26.18 -3.98 -2.79
CA GLY A 350 25.95 -2.68 -3.44
C GLY A 350 24.97 -1.74 -2.71
N TYR A 351 24.37 -2.18 -1.62
CA TYR A 351 23.43 -1.40 -0.80
C TYR A 351 24.04 -1.05 0.57
N ALA A 352 23.43 -0.07 1.24
CA ALA A 352 23.69 0.13 2.66
C ALA A 352 23.03 -0.99 3.47
N VAL A 353 23.58 -1.31 4.64
CA VAL A 353 22.84 -2.12 5.61
C VAL A 353 21.69 -1.27 6.13
N ALA A 354 20.46 -1.69 5.82
CA ALA A 354 19.27 -0.96 6.21
C ALA A 354 18.70 -1.52 7.53
N HIS A 355 18.50 -0.64 8.50
CA HIS A 355 17.88 -0.94 9.79
C HIS A 355 16.49 -0.30 9.80
N ILE A 356 15.43 -1.10 9.56
CA ILE A 356 14.05 -0.63 9.44
C ILE A 356 13.29 -0.96 10.71
N TYR A 357 12.90 0.06 11.45
CA TYR A 357 12.13 -0.07 12.69
C TYR A 357 10.64 0.15 12.42
N ARG A 358 9.81 -0.73 12.96
CA ARG A 358 8.35 -0.72 12.82
C ARG A 358 7.68 -0.85 14.18
N ALA A 359 6.57 -0.14 14.36
CA ALA A 359 5.64 -0.38 15.47
C ALA A 359 5.09 -1.82 15.42
N PRO A 360 4.47 -2.33 16.49
CA PRO A 360 3.86 -3.66 16.50
C PRO A 360 2.84 -3.87 15.38
N PHE A 361 2.86 -5.05 14.77
CA PHE A 361 1.91 -5.44 13.74
C PHE A 361 0.69 -6.09 14.38
N MET A 362 -0.46 -5.46 14.32
CA MET A 362 -1.66 -5.97 14.97
C MET A 362 -2.33 -7.14 14.21
N ARG A 363 -2.00 -7.35 12.94
CA ARG A 363 -2.57 -8.40 12.08
C ARG A 363 -1.51 -9.02 11.18
N SER A 364 -1.79 -10.23 10.73
CA SER A 364 -0.99 -10.88 9.69
C SER A 364 -0.97 -10.06 8.40
N SER A 365 0.13 -10.13 7.67
CA SER A 365 0.24 -9.49 6.36
C SER A 365 1.27 -10.20 5.50
N ASN A 366 0.97 -10.33 4.23
CA ASN A 366 1.92 -10.73 3.19
C ASN A 366 2.44 -9.52 2.39
N LEU A 367 2.16 -8.30 2.85
CA LEU A 367 2.48 -7.02 2.23
C LEU A 367 3.46 -6.18 3.05
N VAL A 368 4.23 -6.80 3.96
CA VAL A 368 5.32 -6.11 4.66
C VAL A 368 6.50 -5.97 3.70
N GLY A 369 6.40 -4.98 2.82
CA GLY A 369 7.45 -4.69 1.85
C GLY A 369 8.68 -4.11 2.54
N LEU A 370 9.83 -4.64 2.18
CA LEU A 370 11.13 -4.15 2.63
C LEU A 370 11.91 -3.67 1.41
N ARG A 371 12.39 -2.43 1.45
CA ARG A 371 13.25 -1.91 0.37
C ARG A 371 14.64 -1.68 0.90
N ALA A 372 15.65 -2.25 0.23
CA ALA A 372 17.04 -2.00 0.55
C ALA A 372 17.36 -0.51 0.36
N GLU A 373 18.23 0.04 1.20
CA GLU A 373 18.65 1.43 1.15
C GLU A 373 19.88 1.59 0.25
N ARG A 374 19.88 2.60 -0.61
CA ARG A 374 21.06 2.92 -1.42
C ARG A 374 22.26 3.21 -0.54
N SER A 375 23.45 2.84 -0.99
CA SER A 375 24.70 3.20 -0.30
C SER A 375 24.74 4.68 0.01
N LEU A 376 25.15 5.02 1.23
CA LEU A 376 25.26 6.39 1.69
C LEU A 376 26.32 7.14 0.85
N ALA A 377 26.01 8.35 0.46
CA ALA A 377 26.97 9.25 -0.15
C ALA A 377 28.13 9.55 0.83
N GLU A 378 29.29 9.92 0.32
CA GLU A 378 30.47 10.26 1.14
C GLU A 378 30.15 11.31 2.22
N ALA A 379 29.46 12.37 1.82
CA ALA A 379 29.01 13.43 2.74
C ALA A 379 28.03 12.95 3.82
N ASP A 380 27.31 11.85 3.58
CA ASP A 380 26.43 11.24 4.57
C ASP A 380 27.18 10.32 5.53
N ARG A 381 28.22 9.63 5.03
CA ARG A 381 29.08 8.78 5.86
C ARG A 381 29.93 9.55 6.87
N ALA A 382 30.14 10.84 6.63
CA ALA A 382 30.79 11.72 7.59
C ALA A 382 29.92 12.04 8.82
N ALA A 383 28.62 11.78 8.78
CA ALA A 383 27.74 11.91 9.93
C ALA A 383 27.90 10.75 10.91
N GLY A 384 27.52 10.94 12.17
CA GLY A 384 27.45 9.87 13.16
C GLY A 384 26.40 8.82 12.80
N SER A 385 25.23 9.27 12.35
CA SER A 385 24.14 8.40 11.84
C SER A 385 23.25 9.16 10.87
N VAL A 386 22.63 8.44 9.94
CA VAL A 386 21.60 8.95 9.02
C VAL A 386 20.29 8.26 9.33
N LEU A 387 19.31 9.04 9.76
CA LEU A 387 17.99 8.58 10.14
C LEU A 387 16.96 9.09 9.13
N ARG A 388 16.00 8.25 8.77
CA ARG A 388 14.84 8.60 7.95
C ARG A 388 13.55 8.21 8.68
N PHE A 389 12.61 9.13 8.76
CA PHE A 389 11.25 8.90 9.21
C PHE A 389 10.32 8.94 8.01
N THR A 390 9.56 7.88 7.76
CA THR A 390 8.74 7.75 6.55
C THR A 390 7.30 7.38 6.84
N ARG A 391 6.39 8.03 6.11
CA ARG A 391 4.94 7.77 6.08
C ARG A 391 4.56 7.23 4.70
N PRO A 392 4.60 5.91 4.47
CA PRO A 392 4.42 5.35 3.13
C PRO A 392 3.01 5.55 2.56
N ARG A 393 1.96 5.61 3.42
CA ARG A 393 0.55 5.62 3.03
C ARG A 393 -0.10 7.00 3.09
N GLY A 394 0.71 8.03 3.29
CA GLY A 394 0.28 9.42 3.34
C GLY A 394 1.45 10.38 3.21
N TYR A 395 1.16 11.66 3.37
CA TYR A 395 2.14 12.74 3.44
C TYR A 395 2.02 13.46 4.77
N PHE A 396 3.13 13.93 5.31
CA PHE A 396 3.13 14.78 6.50
C PHE A 396 2.47 16.13 6.20
N GLY A 397 1.48 16.50 6.99
CA GLY A 397 0.72 17.75 6.84
C GLY A 397 0.88 18.67 8.04
N VAL A 398 1.18 19.96 7.81
CA VAL A 398 1.24 20.99 8.86
C VAL A 398 0.21 22.07 8.55
N PRO A 399 -0.69 22.39 9.48
CA PRO A 399 -0.83 21.94 10.89
C PRO A 399 -1.73 20.68 11.08
N ARG A 400 -2.12 20.00 10.01
CA ARG A 400 -3.08 18.91 10.02
C ARG A 400 -2.70 17.78 10.98
N ASP A 401 -1.43 17.36 10.94
CA ASP A 401 -0.92 16.20 11.67
C ASP A 401 -0.11 16.62 12.91
N ARG A 402 -0.15 15.75 13.93
CA ARG A 402 0.72 15.84 15.11
C ARG A 402 1.85 14.85 14.94
N PHE A 403 3.06 15.33 14.74
CA PHE A 403 4.22 14.47 14.58
C PHE A 403 5.51 15.12 15.02
N SER A 404 6.46 14.29 15.42
CA SER A 404 7.80 14.69 15.78
C SER A 404 8.82 13.67 15.28
N PHE A 405 10.04 14.13 15.04
CA PHE A 405 11.15 13.27 14.70
C PHE A 405 12.38 13.69 15.50
N ASP A 406 12.82 12.80 16.40
CA ASP A 406 13.97 12.99 17.29
C ASP A 406 13.92 14.32 18.06
N GLY A 407 12.72 14.64 18.58
CA GLY A 407 12.44 15.87 19.34
C GLY A 407 12.08 17.11 18.51
N ALA A 408 12.29 17.09 17.19
CA ALA A 408 11.89 18.19 16.32
C ALA A 408 10.41 18.07 15.92
N SER A 409 9.62 19.14 16.11
CA SER A 409 8.21 19.23 15.72
C SER A 409 7.92 20.59 15.06
N PRO A 410 7.45 20.62 13.81
CA PRO A 410 7.31 19.48 12.91
C PRO A 410 8.66 18.82 12.56
N ALA A 411 8.61 17.60 12.01
CA ALA A 411 9.81 16.91 11.57
C ALA A 411 10.56 17.70 10.48
N PRO A 412 11.90 17.65 10.44
CA PRO A 412 12.71 18.44 9.50
C PRO A 412 12.30 18.21 8.04
N GLY A 413 12.29 19.28 7.26
CA GLY A 413 11.94 19.26 5.83
C GLY A 413 10.44 19.25 5.52
N VAL A 414 9.57 19.30 6.54
CA VAL A 414 8.12 19.40 6.36
C VAL A 414 7.67 20.85 6.59
N ALA A 415 7.14 21.47 5.55
CA ALA A 415 6.65 22.84 5.58
C ALA A 415 5.12 22.89 5.73
N PRO A 416 4.55 24.00 6.28
CA PRO A 416 3.11 24.24 6.22
C PRO A 416 2.57 24.32 4.80
N GLY A 417 1.30 23.93 4.62
CA GLY A 417 0.59 23.97 3.35
C GLY A 417 0.08 22.59 2.91
N VAL A 418 -0.09 22.42 1.60
CA VAL A 418 -0.52 21.16 1.02
C VAL A 418 0.49 20.05 1.37
N ALA A 419 -0.02 18.95 1.90
CA ALA A 419 0.80 17.82 2.31
C ALA A 419 1.58 17.22 1.14
N GLY A 420 2.91 17.36 1.16
CA GLY A 420 3.74 17.12 -0.03
C GLY A 420 4.86 16.11 0.14
N VAL A 421 5.31 15.81 1.35
CA VAL A 421 6.45 14.93 1.60
C VAL A 421 6.06 13.78 2.52
N ALA A 422 6.57 12.59 2.20
CA ALA A 422 6.36 11.36 2.97
C ALA A 422 7.59 10.98 3.82
N ASP A 423 8.70 11.70 3.64
CA ASP A 423 9.97 11.41 4.29
C ASP A 423 10.54 12.65 4.98
N SER A 424 11.05 12.46 6.20
CA SER A 424 11.89 13.40 6.91
C SER A 424 13.24 12.76 7.17
N ARG A 425 14.33 13.52 7.06
CA ARG A 425 15.68 12.99 7.21
C ARG A 425 16.48 13.84 8.21
N ILE A 426 17.18 13.15 9.10
CA ILE A 426 18.10 13.77 10.07
C ILE A 426 19.48 13.14 9.90
N LYS A 427 20.52 13.99 9.92
CA LYS A 427 21.91 13.58 10.09
C LYS A 427 22.32 13.93 11.52
N LEU A 428 22.60 12.93 12.31
CA LEU A 428 23.16 13.15 13.62
C LEU A 428 24.64 13.51 13.47
N SER A 429 25.12 14.49 14.23
CA SER A 429 26.54 14.73 14.42
C SER A 429 27.16 13.50 15.07
N GLN A 430 28.49 13.45 15.25
CA GLN A 430 29.19 12.31 15.82
C GLN A 430 28.47 11.75 17.06
N LEU A 431 28.45 10.43 17.18
CA LEU A 431 27.89 9.72 18.34
C LEU A 431 28.95 9.64 19.43
N PRO A 432 28.94 10.50 20.47
CA PRO A 432 30.04 10.60 21.43
C PRO A 432 30.21 9.34 22.28
N SER A 433 29.19 8.50 22.40
CA SER A 433 29.13 7.36 23.33
C SER A 433 28.46 6.11 22.76
N GLY A 434 28.39 5.96 21.41
CA GLY A 434 27.78 4.81 20.77
C GLY A 434 26.32 5.04 20.36
N PRO A 435 25.62 3.97 19.92
CA PRO A 435 24.26 4.05 19.45
C PRO A 435 23.28 4.58 20.50
N ARG A 436 22.40 5.54 20.11
CA ARG A 436 21.34 6.08 20.95
C ARG A 436 19.96 5.82 20.38
N ALA A 437 18.94 5.91 21.21
CA ALA A 437 17.55 5.87 20.75
C ALA A 437 17.23 7.05 19.82
N ALA A 438 16.43 6.80 18.80
CA ALA A 438 15.82 7.80 17.92
C ALA A 438 14.31 7.55 17.91
N VAL A 439 13.51 8.61 18.13
CA VAL A 439 12.06 8.50 18.31
C VAL A 439 11.35 9.22 17.18
N ALA A 440 10.38 8.55 16.59
CA ALA A 440 9.44 9.14 15.65
C ALA A 440 8.00 8.94 16.16
N GLU A 441 7.19 9.97 16.07
CA GLU A 441 5.78 9.96 16.46
C GLU A 441 4.93 10.57 15.36
N PHE A 442 3.76 9.97 15.09
CA PHE A 442 2.79 10.47 14.13
C PHE A 442 1.37 10.09 14.57
N ASN A 443 0.52 11.08 14.88
CA ASN A 443 -0.89 10.92 15.22
C ASN A 443 -1.18 9.78 16.24
N GLY A 444 -0.23 9.51 17.15
CA GLY A 444 -0.32 8.47 18.19
C GLY A 444 0.44 7.18 17.87
N GLU A 445 0.88 6.94 16.63
CA GLU A 445 1.85 5.87 16.34
C GLU A 445 3.24 6.33 16.79
N ARG A 446 3.94 5.48 17.56
CA ARG A 446 5.29 5.75 18.07
C ARG A 446 6.25 4.63 17.67
N ILE A 447 7.39 5.02 17.11
CA ILE A 447 8.46 4.10 16.72
C ILE A 447 9.74 4.54 17.41
N VAL A 448 10.42 3.61 18.05
CA VAL A 448 11.74 3.83 18.64
C VAL A 448 12.76 2.94 17.93
N GLY A 449 13.72 3.58 17.27
CA GLY A 449 14.84 2.92 16.65
C GLY A 449 16.15 3.25 17.36
N ARG A 450 17.24 2.74 16.82
CA ARG A 450 18.62 3.03 17.26
C ARG A 450 19.38 3.71 16.13
N SER A 451 20.24 4.65 16.49
CA SER A 451 21.21 5.19 15.54
C SER A 451 22.30 4.12 15.25
N TRP A 452 22.72 4.04 14.00
CA TRP A 452 23.79 3.15 13.55
C TRP A 452 24.86 3.94 12.83
N PRO A 453 26.16 3.55 12.90
CA PRO A 453 27.24 4.33 12.31
C PRO A 453 27.09 4.48 10.79
N ALA A 454 26.98 5.73 10.33
CA ALA A 454 26.92 6.03 8.90
C ALA A 454 28.23 5.73 8.18
N SER A 455 29.38 5.83 8.89
CA SER A 455 30.72 5.47 8.40
C SER A 455 30.83 4.00 7.97
N GLU A 456 30.01 3.11 8.55
CA GLU A 456 29.90 1.69 8.18
C GLU A 456 28.88 1.43 7.04
N ASN A 457 28.45 2.47 6.34
CA ASN A 457 27.40 2.39 5.32
C ASN A 457 26.09 1.80 5.85
N ARG A 458 25.66 2.23 7.03
CA ARG A 458 24.40 1.84 7.68
C ARG A 458 23.40 2.99 7.61
N SER A 459 22.17 2.68 7.27
CA SER A 459 21.04 3.62 7.27
C SER A 459 19.94 3.16 8.23
N VAL A 460 19.23 4.10 8.82
CA VAL A 460 18.14 3.84 9.77
C VAL A 460 16.84 4.38 9.20
N VAL A 461 15.79 3.58 9.23
CA VAL A 461 14.46 3.94 8.79
C VAL A 461 13.46 3.67 9.91
N LEU A 462 12.70 4.69 10.29
CA LEU A 462 11.53 4.56 11.16
C LEU A 462 10.30 4.66 10.26
N GLU A 463 9.63 3.53 10.03
CA GLU A 463 8.56 3.45 9.03
C GLU A 463 7.20 3.22 9.69
N LEU A 464 6.27 4.16 9.45
CA LEU A 464 4.89 4.10 9.96
C LEU A 464 4.06 3.01 9.27
N HIS A 465 3.05 2.52 10.01
CA HIS A 465 1.97 1.73 9.43
C HIS A 465 0.94 2.60 8.71
N ASP A 466 0.76 3.88 9.11
CA ASP A 466 -0.17 4.81 8.49
C ASP A 466 0.42 5.58 7.30
#